data_8f67964ee9777ff3b0f8d7f5f3fa6fc3
#
_entry.id   8f67964ee9777ff3b0f8d7f5f3fa6fc3
#
_cell.length_a   1.000
_cell.length_b   1.000
_cell.length_c   1.000
_cell.angle_alpha   90.00
_cell.angle_beta   90.00
_cell.angle_gamma   90.00
#
_symmetry.space_group_name_H-M   'P 1'
#
loop_
_entity.id
_entity.type
_entity.pdbx_description
1 polymer ?
#
loop_
_entity_poly.entity_id
_entity_poly.type
_entity_poly.pdbx_seq_one_letter_code
_entity_poly.pdbx_strand_id
1 'polypeptide(L)'
;MPLPSRPARLIRHALAALALCGLAAGCTTLPAPAPPGPPDPVAVEEPSEPLQLAPPPPRRAAAPQPEAEPARPARIADGRVLFERLAESFAPPVCVRGDHNRQWRRRYAGHPASFERQLREALPLMAYVVEAVEARKLPGEFALIPIVESGYRPEARGPGGPTGLWQMIGSTARNHGVQVGRGYDGRLSPVDATDAALDYLAALHAEFGDWRATAMAYNAGEGRLRRAFARDGASRVSGERRLPAGLSSVTYAYVAKLHALACLIAEPTRHGLTLPVDAFTPLEVRRAPDGATRLDAVARAWGTAPETLARWNPAYRSGIGRSGAPRRLLVPVGSAVAMAPIASSSAPFAGNEEAPAEAPLEHTVRSGETLWRIARRYGTTVRALAAFNGIDAARPLRIGRTLRIPD
;
A
#
# COMPACT_ATOMS: atom_id res chain seq x y z
N MET A 1 26.17 -31.37 50.95
CA MET A 1 27.27 -30.47 50.59
C MET A 1 26.69 -29.31 49.78
N PRO A 2 26.91 -28.07 50.23
CA PRO A 2 26.17 -26.91 49.81
C PRO A 2 26.76 -26.21 48.56
N LEU A 3 25.87 -25.53 47.84
CA LEU A 3 26.13 -24.58 46.72
C LEU A 3 26.91 -23.34 47.22
N PRO A 4 27.73 -22.70 46.40
CA PRO A 4 28.19 -21.36 46.68
C PRO A 4 27.42 -20.30 45.92
N SER A 5 27.18 -19.23 46.66
CA SER A 5 26.50 -17.99 46.43
C SER A 5 27.13 -17.05 45.38
N ARG A 6 26.24 -16.24 44.71
CA ARG A 6 26.56 -15.06 43.88
C ARG A 6 27.18 -13.92 44.73
N PRO A 7 27.93 -13.00 44.11
CA PRO A 7 27.94 -11.65 44.58
C PRO A 7 27.29 -10.66 43.59
N ALA A 8 26.49 -9.77 44.17
CA ALA A 8 25.96 -8.56 43.58
C ALA A 8 27.07 -7.55 43.25
N ARG A 9 26.97 -6.81 42.18
CA ARG A 9 27.74 -5.58 41.97
C ARG A 9 26.83 -4.39 41.75
N LEU A 10 27.11 -3.43 42.62
CA LEU A 10 26.51 -2.13 42.82
C LEU A 10 26.62 -1.19 41.58
N ILE A 11 25.57 -0.41 41.47
CA ILE A 11 25.41 0.82 40.72
C ILE A 11 26.34 1.91 41.26
N ARG A 12 27.03 2.62 40.42
CA ARG A 12 27.60 3.93 40.73
C ARG A 12 27.13 4.97 39.71
N HIS A 13 26.40 5.95 40.24
CA HIS A 13 26.10 7.22 39.63
C HIS A 13 27.38 8.08 39.51
N ALA A 14 27.54 8.81 38.42
CA ALA A 14 28.37 9.98 38.35
C ALA A 14 27.64 11.10 37.59
N LEU A 15 27.27 12.11 38.37
CA LEU A 15 26.94 13.49 37.95
C LEU A 15 28.23 14.28 37.71
N ALA A 16 28.24 15.18 36.77
CA ALA A 16 28.95 16.46 36.68
C ALA A 16 29.11 16.82 35.21
N ALA A 17 29.10 18.06 34.75
CA ALA A 17 28.80 19.38 35.24
C ALA A 17 28.65 20.28 33.99
N LEU A 18 27.97 21.40 34.18
CA LEU A 18 27.82 22.50 33.21
C LEU A 18 29.17 23.14 32.85
N ALA A 19 29.29 23.61 31.59
CA ALA A 19 30.12 24.75 31.25
C ALA A 19 29.40 25.60 30.19
N LEU A 20 29.07 26.84 30.60
CA LEU A 20 28.70 27.99 29.76
C LEU A 20 29.95 28.55 29.11
N CYS A 21 29.84 28.98 27.84
CA CYS A 21 30.54 30.09 27.18
C CYS A 21 30.05 30.10 25.74
N GLY A 22 29.70 31.17 25.03
CA GLY A 22 29.82 32.56 25.16
C GLY A 22 29.26 33.13 23.85
N LEU A 23 28.56 34.24 23.93
CA LEU A 23 28.00 35.00 22.79
C LEU A 23 29.09 35.51 21.85
N ALA A 24 28.87 35.39 20.52
CA ALA A 24 29.41 36.31 19.54
C ALA A 24 28.33 36.61 18.49
N ALA A 25 27.79 37.80 18.54
CA ALA A 25 26.90 38.40 17.56
C ALA A 25 27.71 38.80 16.32
N GLY A 26 27.41 38.19 15.18
CA GLY A 26 27.89 38.64 13.87
C GLY A 26 26.73 39.21 13.07
N CYS A 27 26.66 40.56 12.98
CA CYS A 27 25.77 41.23 12.05
C CYS A 27 26.25 41.02 10.62
N THR A 28 25.49 40.34 9.78
CA THR A 28 25.64 40.38 8.33
C THR A 28 24.49 41.18 7.73
N THR A 29 24.82 42.33 7.17
CA THR A 29 23.96 43.23 6.43
C THR A 29 23.52 42.61 5.11
N LEU A 30 22.21 42.58 4.85
CA LEU A 30 21.61 42.22 3.57
C LEU A 30 21.78 43.38 2.56
N PRO A 31 22.10 43.08 1.28
CA PRO A 31 22.08 44.11 0.25
C PRO A 31 20.67 44.50 -0.16
N ALA A 32 20.51 45.79 -0.47
CA ALA A 32 19.26 46.42 -0.90
C ALA A 32 18.79 45.94 -2.30
N PRO A 33 17.49 45.96 -2.59
CA PRO A 33 16.98 45.60 -3.91
C PRO A 33 17.26 46.66 -4.96
N ALA A 34 17.54 46.21 -6.19
CA ALA A 34 17.79 47.07 -7.35
C ALA A 34 16.51 47.81 -7.83
N PRO A 35 16.65 49.00 -8.43
CA PRO A 35 15.50 49.79 -8.91
C PRO A 35 14.88 49.18 -10.19
N PRO A 36 13.58 49.45 -10.46
CA PRO A 36 12.87 48.93 -11.63
C PRO A 36 13.35 49.64 -12.94
N GLY A 37 13.46 48.82 -13.99
CA GLY A 37 13.83 49.29 -15.33
C GLY A 37 12.69 50.06 -16.02
N PRO A 38 13.00 50.78 -17.12
CA PRO A 38 12.04 51.64 -17.80
C PRO A 38 10.96 50.84 -18.57
N PRO A 39 9.77 51.44 -18.79
CA PRO A 39 8.66 50.76 -19.47
C PRO A 39 8.90 50.59 -20.99
N ASP A 40 8.40 49.49 -21.53
CA ASP A 40 8.43 49.16 -22.94
C ASP A 40 7.54 50.11 -23.78
N PRO A 41 7.87 50.37 -25.06
CA PRO A 41 7.16 51.25 -25.93
C PRO A 41 5.80 50.66 -26.40
N VAL A 42 4.79 51.51 -26.41
CA VAL A 42 3.44 51.22 -26.89
C VAL A 42 3.45 50.97 -28.41
N ALA A 43 2.95 49.81 -28.80
CA ALA A 43 2.76 49.45 -30.20
C ALA A 43 1.57 50.24 -30.81
N VAL A 44 1.80 50.82 -31.99
CA VAL A 44 0.81 51.57 -32.79
C VAL A 44 -0.01 50.54 -33.60
N GLU A 45 -1.34 50.64 -33.50
CA GLU A 45 -2.28 49.85 -34.31
C GLU A 45 -2.20 50.20 -35.80
N GLU A 46 -2.02 49.20 -36.68
CA GLU A 46 -2.21 49.32 -38.14
C GLU A 46 -3.70 49.04 -38.51
N PRO A 47 -4.18 49.60 -39.66
CA PRO A 47 -5.60 49.62 -39.96
C PRO A 47 -6.12 48.30 -40.55
N SER A 48 -7.36 48.02 -40.25
CA SER A 48 -8.18 46.83 -40.50
C SER A 48 -8.26 46.43 -41.98
N GLU A 49 -7.99 45.17 -42.33
CA GLU A 49 -8.30 44.52 -43.58
C GLU A 49 -9.81 44.16 -43.71
N PRO A 50 -10.33 44.02 -44.93
CA PRO A 50 -11.77 43.85 -45.20
C PRO A 50 -12.25 42.42 -44.86
N LEU A 51 -13.49 42.38 -44.32
CA LEU A 51 -14.22 41.16 -43.94
C LEU A 51 -14.28 40.14 -45.10
N GLN A 52 -13.56 39.02 -44.97
CA GLN A 52 -13.79 37.83 -45.78
C GLN A 52 -14.87 36.95 -45.12
N LEU A 53 -15.91 36.59 -45.90
CA LEU A 53 -16.94 35.65 -45.43
C LEU A 53 -16.28 34.31 -45.08
N ALA A 54 -16.53 33.85 -43.86
CA ALA A 54 -16.03 32.53 -43.37
C ALA A 54 -16.60 31.37 -44.21
N PRO A 55 -15.79 30.38 -44.56
CA PRO A 55 -16.28 29.17 -45.17
C PRO A 55 -17.19 28.38 -44.22
N PRO A 56 -18.11 27.55 -44.73
CA PRO A 56 -19.05 26.79 -43.91
C PRO A 56 -18.29 25.86 -42.97
N PRO A 57 -18.82 25.61 -41.74
CA PRO A 57 -18.10 24.76 -40.77
C PRO A 57 -17.89 23.35 -41.29
N PRO A 58 -16.70 22.76 -41.05
CA PRO A 58 -16.43 21.40 -41.47
C PRO A 58 -17.44 20.45 -40.80
N ARG A 59 -17.94 19.48 -41.60
CA ARG A 59 -18.80 18.41 -41.08
C ARG A 59 -18.14 17.84 -39.81
N ARG A 60 -18.89 17.86 -38.73
CA ARG A 60 -18.49 17.29 -37.44
C ARG A 60 -18.00 15.88 -37.69
N ALA A 61 -16.69 15.65 -37.55
CA ALA A 61 -16.13 14.31 -37.56
C ALA A 61 -16.86 13.50 -36.47
N ALA A 62 -17.25 12.27 -36.82
CA ALA A 62 -17.82 11.36 -35.85
C ALA A 62 -16.93 11.33 -34.62
N ALA A 63 -17.53 11.49 -33.43
CA ALA A 63 -16.80 11.41 -32.18
C ALA A 63 -15.96 10.12 -32.20
N PRO A 64 -14.67 10.14 -31.81
CA PRO A 64 -13.90 8.93 -31.70
C PRO A 64 -14.66 7.96 -30.78
N GLN A 65 -14.90 6.75 -31.29
CA GLN A 65 -15.44 5.68 -30.46
C GLN A 65 -14.51 5.57 -29.26
N PRO A 66 -15.05 5.46 -28.01
CA PRO A 66 -14.21 5.26 -26.86
C PRO A 66 -13.33 4.05 -27.15
N GLU A 67 -12.00 4.26 -27.13
CA GLU A 67 -11.05 3.15 -27.19
C GLU A 67 -11.48 2.13 -26.13
N ALA A 68 -11.69 0.89 -26.56
CA ALA A 68 -12.08 -0.18 -25.65
C ALA A 68 -11.05 -0.19 -24.51
N GLU A 69 -11.52 0.07 -23.29
CA GLU A 69 -10.67 -0.02 -22.10
C GLU A 69 -9.93 -1.35 -22.15
N PRO A 70 -8.59 -1.39 -22.04
CA PRO A 70 -7.85 -2.63 -22.18
C PRO A 70 -8.47 -3.67 -21.24
N ALA A 71 -8.88 -4.80 -21.83
CA ALA A 71 -9.57 -5.85 -21.09
C ALA A 71 -8.77 -6.16 -19.82
N ARG A 72 -9.40 -6.01 -18.65
CA ARG A 72 -8.76 -6.36 -17.38
C ARG A 72 -8.28 -7.80 -17.51
N PRO A 73 -7.01 -8.09 -17.13
CA PRO A 73 -6.51 -9.44 -17.19
C PRO A 73 -7.46 -10.37 -16.42
N ALA A 74 -7.71 -11.55 -16.97
CA ALA A 74 -8.60 -12.53 -16.35
C ALA A 74 -8.15 -12.79 -14.91
N ARG A 75 -9.10 -12.81 -13.98
CA ARG A 75 -8.81 -13.06 -12.56
C ARG A 75 -8.23 -14.45 -12.38
N ILE A 76 -7.32 -14.57 -11.43
CA ILE A 76 -6.76 -15.86 -11.03
C ILE A 76 -7.84 -16.65 -10.28
N ALA A 77 -8.22 -17.81 -10.80
CA ALA A 77 -9.31 -18.64 -10.27
C ALA A 77 -8.88 -20.08 -9.93
N ASP A 78 -7.62 -20.42 -10.12
CA ASP A 78 -7.05 -21.71 -9.77
C ASP A 78 -5.58 -21.59 -9.35
N GLY A 79 -5.11 -22.62 -8.61
CA GLY A 79 -3.77 -22.61 -8.06
C GLY A 79 -2.67 -22.75 -9.12
N ARG A 80 -2.93 -23.41 -10.25
CA ARG A 80 -1.95 -23.56 -11.33
C ARG A 80 -1.60 -22.19 -11.90
N VAL A 81 -2.60 -21.45 -12.36
CA VAL A 81 -2.43 -20.10 -12.91
C VAL A 81 -1.80 -19.15 -11.88
N LEU A 82 -2.22 -19.27 -10.61
CA LEU A 82 -1.64 -18.48 -9.53
C LEU A 82 -0.12 -18.68 -9.42
N PHE A 83 0.34 -19.92 -9.31
CA PHE A 83 1.76 -20.18 -9.09
C PHE A 83 2.60 -19.98 -10.35
N GLU A 84 2.06 -20.22 -11.55
CA GLU A 84 2.70 -19.90 -12.81
C GLU A 84 2.96 -18.39 -12.92
N ARG A 85 1.93 -17.55 -12.78
CA ARG A 85 2.06 -16.09 -12.80
C ARG A 85 3.00 -15.56 -11.73
N LEU A 86 2.91 -16.11 -10.52
CA LEU A 86 3.79 -15.73 -9.41
C LEU A 86 5.25 -16.09 -9.72
N ALA A 87 5.53 -17.29 -10.24
CA ALA A 87 6.88 -17.71 -10.60
C ALA A 87 7.49 -16.84 -11.72
N GLU A 88 6.70 -16.45 -12.71
CA GLU A 88 7.12 -15.56 -13.79
C GLU A 88 7.43 -14.13 -13.32
N SER A 89 6.81 -13.70 -12.21
CA SER A 89 6.99 -12.36 -11.63
C SER A 89 8.20 -12.20 -10.73
N PHE A 90 8.94 -13.28 -10.44
CA PHE A 90 10.13 -13.21 -9.58
C PHE A 90 11.34 -12.62 -10.30
N ALA A 91 12.09 -11.81 -9.58
CA ALA A 91 13.34 -11.23 -10.09
C ALA A 91 14.47 -12.30 -10.18
N PRO A 92 15.13 -12.46 -11.35
CA PRO A 92 16.22 -13.39 -11.48
C PRO A 92 17.49 -12.92 -10.72
N PRO A 93 18.31 -13.84 -10.22
CA PRO A 93 18.14 -15.30 -10.20
C PRO A 93 17.23 -15.75 -9.04
N VAL A 94 16.23 -16.61 -9.32
CA VAL A 94 15.24 -17.05 -8.34
C VAL A 94 15.84 -18.05 -7.33
N CYS A 95 16.50 -19.11 -7.81
CA CYS A 95 17.11 -20.16 -6.97
C CYS A 95 18.56 -19.86 -6.62
N VAL A 96 18.76 -18.88 -5.73
CA VAL A 96 20.11 -18.48 -5.30
C VAL A 96 20.77 -19.55 -4.41
N ARG A 97 22.04 -19.88 -4.70
CA ARG A 97 22.86 -20.75 -3.86
C ARG A 97 23.26 -20.02 -2.57
N GLY A 98 23.48 -20.77 -1.50
CA GLY A 98 23.91 -20.26 -0.20
C GLY A 98 23.31 -21.07 0.95
N ASP A 99 24.03 -21.14 2.08
CA ASP A 99 23.65 -22.02 3.21
C ASP A 99 22.35 -21.56 3.87
N HIS A 100 22.16 -20.25 4.05
CA HIS A 100 20.94 -19.71 4.63
C HIS A 100 19.71 -20.00 3.76
N ASN A 101 19.81 -19.81 2.45
CA ASN A 101 18.72 -20.12 1.52
C ASN A 101 18.43 -21.63 1.50
N ARG A 102 19.46 -22.48 1.53
CA ARG A 102 19.34 -23.94 1.61
C ARG A 102 18.65 -24.38 2.90
N GLN A 103 19.03 -23.81 4.03
CA GLN A 103 18.43 -24.10 5.33
C GLN A 103 16.93 -23.78 5.33
N TRP A 104 16.50 -22.61 4.80
CA TRP A 104 15.10 -22.25 4.74
C TRP A 104 14.31 -23.08 3.75
N ARG A 105 14.87 -23.43 2.57
CA ARG A 105 14.24 -24.38 1.66
C ARG A 105 13.96 -25.72 2.34
N ARG A 106 14.98 -26.29 3.02
CA ARG A 106 14.81 -27.53 3.78
C ARG A 106 13.75 -27.42 4.88
N ARG A 107 13.67 -26.27 5.53
CA ARG A 107 12.69 -26.05 6.60
C ARG A 107 11.24 -26.01 6.08
N TYR A 108 10.97 -25.32 4.97
CA TYR A 108 9.64 -25.28 4.36
C TYR A 108 9.28 -26.61 3.69
N ALA A 109 10.20 -27.20 2.93
CA ALA A 109 9.98 -28.47 2.25
C ALA A 109 10.08 -29.71 3.19
N GLY A 110 10.55 -29.55 4.43
CA GLY A 110 10.68 -30.64 5.39
C GLY A 110 9.37 -31.24 5.87
N HIS A 111 8.26 -30.52 5.69
CA HIS A 111 6.90 -30.97 5.99
C HIS A 111 5.96 -30.66 4.80
N PRO A 112 6.13 -31.33 3.64
CA PRO A 112 5.46 -30.98 2.39
C PRO A 112 3.96 -30.85 2.54
N ALA A 113 3.29 -31.87 3.08
CA ALA A 113 1.83 -31.88 3.26
C ALA A 113 1.30 -30.71 4.10
N SER A 114 2.07 -30.25 5.11
CA SER A 114 1.69 -29.10 5.94
C SER A 114 1.85 -27.79 5.17
N PHE A 115 2.93 -27.65 4.42
CA PHE A 115 3.19 -26.45 3.61
C PHE A 115 2.19 -26.33 2.45
N GLU A 116 1.95 -27.45 1.74
CA GLU A 116 0.97 -27.50 0.64
C GLU A 116 -0.46 -27.20 1.13
N ARG A 117 -0.86 -27.73 2.30
CA ARG A 117 -2.14 -27.39 2.91
C ARG A 117 -2.24 -25.91 3.24
N GLN A 118 -1.18 -25.32 3.82
CA GLN A 118 -1.14 -23.88 4.11
C GLN A 118 -1.32 -23.07 2.83
N LEU A 119 -0.64 -23.42 1.75
CA LEU A 119 -0.79 -22.77 0.44
C LEU A 119 -2.21 -22.92 -0.10
N ARG A 120 -2.81 -24.12 -0.02
CA ARG A 120 -4.17 -24.38 -0.48
C ARG A 120 -5.21 -23.53 0.26
N GLU A 121 -5.08 -23.41 1.57
CA GLU A 121 -5.97 -22.55 2.38
C GLU A 121 -5.82 -21.06 2.04
N ALA A 122 -4.66 -20.66 1.54
CA ALA A 122 -4.35 -19.28 1.19
C ALA A 122 -4.75 -18.89 -0.24
N LEU A 123 -5.02 -19.85 -1.16
CA LEU A 123 -5.20 -19.61 -2.59
C LEU A 123 -6.05 -18.38 -2.94
N PRO A 124 -7.28 -18.18 -2.42
CA PRO A 124 -8.09 -17.03 -2.81
C PRO A 124 -7.48 -15.69 -2.39
N LEU A 125 -6.92 -15.63 -1.18
CA LEU A 125 -6.32 -14.40 -0.66
C LEU A 125 -4.95 -14.14 -1.28
N MET A 126 -4.19 -15.20 -1.58
CA MET A 126 -2.91 -15.09 -2.28
C MET A 126 -3.11 -14.57 -3.70
N ALA A 127 -4.12 -15.06 -4.43
CA ALA A 127 -4.48 -14.55 -5.75
C ALA A 127 -4.82 -13.04 -5.70
N TYR A 128 -5.64 -12.62 -4.74
CA TYR A 128 -5.94 -11.20 -4.53
C TYR A 128 -4.67 -10.35 -4.30
N VAL A 129 -3.71 -10.85 -3.51
CA VAL A 129 -2.46 -10.14 -3.24
C VAL A 129 -1.55 -10.13 -4.47
N VAL A 130 -1.43 -11.25 -5.20
CA VAL A 130 -0.64 -11.33 -6.45
C VAL A 130 -1.17 -10.35 -7.47
N GLU A 131 -2.48 -10.33 -7.74
CA GLU A 131 -3.09 -9.36 -8.64
C GLU A 131 -2.83 -7.90 -8.21
N ALA A 132 -2.85 -7.63 -6.89
CA ALA A 132 -2.56 -6.30 -6.36
C ALA A 132 -1.07 -5.89 -6.51
N VAL A 133 -0.13 -6.84 -6.41
CA VAL A 133 1.31 -6.65 -6.66
C VAL A 133 1.56 -6.37 -8.14
N GLU A 134 0.99 -7.18 -9.03
CA GLU A 134 1.09 -7.04 -10.49
C GLU A 134 0.53 -5.69 -10.97
N ALA A 135 -0.65 -5.31 -10.47
CA ALA A 135 -1.28 -4.02 -10.80
C ALA A 135 -0.41 -2.81 -10.46
N ARG A 136 0.50 -2.97 -9.48
CA ARG A 136 1.48 -1.94 -9.09
C ARG A 136 2.85 -2.13 -9.75
N LYS A 137 3.01 -3.14 -10.60
CA LYS A 137 4.27 -3.51 -11.26
C LYS A 137 5.41 -3.70 -10.25
N LEU A 138 5.11 -4.31 -9.13
CA LEU A 138 6.06 -4.61 -8.07
C LEU A 138 6.63 -6.02 -8.23
N PRO A 139 7.86 -6.30 -7.71
CA PRO A 139 8.43 -7.64 -7.68
C PRO A 139 7.49 -8.66 -7.03
N GLY A 140 7.35 -9.83 -7.65
CA GLY A 140 6.47 -10.91 -7.18
C GLY A 140 6.82 -11.43 -5.80
N GLU A 141 8.08 -11.30 -5.39
CA GLU A 141 8.54 -11.65 -4.05
C GLU A 141 7.76 -10.94 -2.94
N PHE A 142 7.17 -9.79 -3.20
CA PHE A 142 6.37 -9.08 -2.20
C PHE A 142 5.07 -9.80 -1.87
N ALA A 143 4.54 -10.61 -2.80
CA ALA A 143 3.41 -11.49 -2.51
C ALA A 143 3.76 -12.65 -1.56
N LEU A 144 5.06 -12.93 -1.35
CA LEU A 144 5.52 -13.96 -0.40
C LEU A 144 5.63 -13.42 1.04
N ILE A 145 5.65 -12.10 1.22
CA ILE A 145 5.75 -11.48 2.56
C ILE A 145 4.66 -12.00 3.49
N PRO A 146 3.37 -12.06 3.12
CA PRO A 146 2.33 -12.58 4.01
C PRO A 146 2.52 -14.05 4.41
N ILE A 147 3.22 -14.89 3.61
CA ILE A 147 3.57 -16.26 4.02
C ILE A 147 4.48 -16.21 5.25
N VAL A 148 5.49 -15.34 5.23
CA VAL A 148 6.48 -15.20 6.29
C VAL A 148 5.89 -14.54 7.54
N GLU A 149 5.02 -13.57 7.35
CA GLU A 149 4.46 -12.72 8.41
C GLU A 149 3.31 -13.40 9.17
N SER A 150 2.32 -13.90 8.47
CA SER A 150 1.08 -14.39 9.06
C SER A 150 0.67 -15.79 8.61
N GLY A 151 1.37 -16.37 7.63
CA GLY A 151 0.88 -17.55 6.93
C GLY A 151 -0.42 -17.28 6.14
N TYR A 152 -0.56 -16.09 5.60
CA TYR A 152 -1.77 -15.62 4.91
C TYR A 152 -3.04 -15.57 5.79
N ARG A 153 -2.90 -15.36 7.10
CA ARG A 153 -4.01 -15.24 8.03
C ARG A 153 -4.30 -13.77 8.36
N PRO A 154 -5.39 -13.21 7.87
CA PRO A 154 -5.70 -11.79 8.06
C PRO A 154 -6.06 -11.43 9.52
N GLU A 155 -6.44 -12.41 10.35
CA GLU A 155 -6.74 -12.22 11.77
C GLU A 155 -5.50 -12.37 12.68
N ALA A 156 -4.33 -12.69 12.13
CA ALA A 156 -3.12 -12.98 12.90
C ALA A 156 -2.70 -11.80 13.79
N ARG A 157 -2.23 -12.11 15.01
CA ARG A 157 -1.69 -11.15 15.97
C ARG A 157 -0.37 -11.68 16.49
N GLY A 158 0.70 -10.91 16.26
CA GLY A 158 2.04 -11.22 16.72
C GLY A 158 2.36 -10.63 18.10
N PRO A 159 3.38 -11.16 18.79
CA PRO A 159 3.88 -10.61 20.04
C PRO A 159 4.35 -9.16 19.85
N GLY A 160 4.00 -8.27 20.77
CA GLY A 160 4.44 -6.87 20.72
C GLY A 160 3.67 -5.97 19.76
N GLY A 161 2.54 -6.47 19.20
CA GLY A 161 1.58 -5.64 18.49
C GLY A 161 1.51 -5.70 16.96
N PRO A 162 2.40 -6.42 16.23
CA PRO A 162 2.17 -6.69 14.81
C PRO A 162 0.82 -7.37 14.59
N THR A 163 0.09 -6.98 13.55
CA THR A 163 -1.30 -7.45 13.38
C THR A 163 -1.66 -7.57 11.90
N GLY A 164 -2.49 -8.58 11.60
CA GLY A 164 -3.10 -8.81 10.30
C GLY A 164 -2.23 -9.55 9.31
N LEU A 165 -2.68 -9.57 8.06
CA LEU A 165 -2.02 -10.27 6.94
C LEU A 165 -0.54 -9.89 6.80
N TRP A 166 -0.24 -8.60 6.93
CA TRP A 166 1.06 -7.97 6.70
C TRP A 166 1.86 -7.70 7.97
N GLN A 167 1.36 -8.08 9.13
CA GLN A 167 1.99 -7.91 10.46
C GLN A 167 2.56 -6.50 10.70
N MET A 168 1.85 -5.46 10.25
CA MET A 168 2.25 -4.08 10.50
C MET A 168 2.06 -3.70 11.96
N ILE A 169 3.03 -2.98 12.55
CA ILE A 169 2.83 -2.32 13.84
C ILE A 169 1.91 -1.10 13.69
N GLY A 170 1.21 -0.74 14.79
CA GLY A 170 0.19 0.30 14.73
C GLY A 170 0.68 1.67 14.26
N SER A 171 1.92 2.06 14.59
CA SER A 171 2.52 3.32 14.13
C SER A 171 2.77 3.30 12.61
N THR A 172 3.39 2.24 12.08
CA THR A 172 3.61 2.07 10.65
C THR A 172 2.29 2.08 9.89
N ALA A 173 1.30 1.32 10.36
CA ALA A 173 -0.02 1.28 9.74
C ALA A 173 -0.67 2.68 9.67
N ARG A 174 -0.64 3.45 10.76
CA ARG A 174 -1.17 4.83 10.76
C ARG A 174 -0.40 5.77 9.84
N ASN A 175 0.93 5.66 9.78
CA ASN A 175 1.76 6.47 8.89
C ASN A 175 1.46 6.20 7.42
N HIS A 176 1.02 4.98 7.10
CA HIS A 176 0.56 4.59 5.77
C HIS A 176 -0.98 4.60 5.63
N GLY A 177 -1.67 5.38 6.51
CA GLY A 177 -3.09 5.72 6.41
C GLY A 177 -4.06 4.63 6.79
N VAL A 178 -3.60 3.54 7.39
CA VAL A 178 -4.50 2.54 7.95
C VAL A 178 -5.06 3.08 9.27
N GLN A 179 -6.37 3.12 9.38
CA GLN A 179 -7.02 3.47 10.64
C GLN A 179 -6.80 2.37 11.66
N VAL A 180 -6.24 2.72 12.83
CA VAL A 180 -6.03 1.81 13.95
C VAL A 180 -6.60 2.46 15.21
N GLY A 181 -7.71 1.95 15.70
CA GLY A 181 -8.40 2.52 16.86
C GLY A 181 -9.48 1.61 17.44
N ARG A 182 -10.21 2.13 18.43
CA ARG A 182 -11.36 1.42 19.00
C ARG A 182 -12.45 1.22 17.93
N GLY A 183 -12.97 0.00 17.84
CA GLY A 183 -14.05 -0.35 16.92
C GLY A 183 -13.62 -0.71 15.50
N TYR A 184 -12.41 -0.31 15.08
CA TYR A 184 -11.85 -0.72 13.79
C TYR A 184 -10.33 -0.72 13.80
N ASP A 185 -9.75 -1.85 13.44
CA ASP A 185 -8.32 -2.00 13.21
C ASP A 185 -8.12 -2.43 11.75
N GLY A 186 -7.77 -1.49 10.88
CA GLY A 186 -7.62 -1.73 9.46
C GLY A 186 -6.44 -2.65 9.09
N ARG A 187 -5.56 -2.96 10.04
CA ARG A 187 -4.52 -3.98 9.85
C ARG A 187 -5.11 -5.38 9.71
N LEU A 188 -6.31 -5.59 10.26
CA LEU A 188 -7.10 -6.80 10.11
C LEU A 188 -7.97 -6.81 8.84
N SER A 189 -8.03 -5.71 8.09
CA SER A 189 -8.66 -5.64 6.77
C SER A 189 -7.65 -6.05 5.70
N PRO A 190 -7.80 -7.19 5.01
CA PRO A 190 -6.90 -7.55 3.92
C PRO A 190 -6.84 -6.46 2.86
N VAL A 191 -7.94 -5.77 2.61
CA VAL A 191 -8.02 -4.69 1.62
C VAL A 191 -7.15 -3.49 2.04
N ASP A 192 -7.41 -2.93 3.22
CA ASP A 192 -6.71 -1.73 3.68
C ASP A 192 -5.25 -2.01 4.01
N ALA A 193 -4.98 -3.19 4.59
CA ALA A 193 -3.62 -3.60 4.91
C ALA A 193 -2.79 -3.89 3.66
N THR A 194 -3.37 -4.49 2.60
CA THR A 194 -2.66 -4.76 1.35
C THR A 194 -2.35 -3.46 0.61
N ASP A 195 -3.33 -2.56 0.48
CA ASP A 195 -3.07 -1.25 -0.14
C ASP A 195 -1.92 -0.52 0.56
N ALA A 196 -1.97 -0.41 1.88
CA ALA A 196 -0.94 0.30 2.64
C ALA A 196 0.43 -0.39 2.60
N ALA A 197 0.47 -1.73 2.66
CA ALA A 197 1.71 -2.49 2.60
C ALA A 197 2.38 -2.36 1.23
N LEU A 198 1.61 -2.47 0.14
CA LEU A 198 2.15 -2.36 -1.21
C LEU A 198 2.56 -0.93 -1.55
N ASP A 199 1.83 0.09 -1.09
CA ASP A 199 2.23 1.49 -1.25
C ASP A 199 3.53 1.79 -0.47
N TYR A 200 3.69 1.22 0.73
CA TYR A 200 4.94 1.31 1.48
C TYR A 200 6.09 0.58 0.79
N LEU A 201 5.86 -0.66 0.33
CA LEU A 201 6.86 -1.44 -0.41
C LEU A 201 7.26 -0.76 -1.71
N ALA A 202 6.32 -0.13 -2.42
CA ALA A 202 6.62 0.65 -3.63
C ALA A 202 7.54 1.84 -3.33
N ALA A 203 7.26 2.58 -2.24
CA ALA A 203 8.11 3.69 -1.81
C ALA A 203 9.53 3.21 -1.43
N LEU A 204 9.62 2.13 -0.66
CA LEU A 204 10.91 1.52 -0.30
C LEU A 204 11.66 0.99 -1.52
N HIS A 205 10.94 0.40 -2.49
CA HIS A 205 11.56 -0.13 -3.71
C HIS A 205 12.09 1.01 -4.60
N ALA A 206 11.37 2.08 -4.72
CA ALA A 206 11.84 3.28 -5.42
C ALA A 206 13.08 3.89 -4.75
N GLU A 207 13.17 3.86 -3.42
CA GLU A 207 14.32 4.36 -2.66
C GLU A 207 15.55 3.45 -2.80
N PHE A 208 15.40 2.16 -2.53
CA PHE A 208 16.54 1.24 -2.42
C PHE A 208 16.90 0.51 -3.71
N GLY A 209 16.03 0.48 -4.71
CA GLY A 209 16.27 -0.05 -6.06
C GLY A 209 16.43 -1.57 -6.19
N ASP A 210 16.19 -2.32 -5.10
CA ASP A 210 16.34 -3.78 -5.06
C ASP A 210 15.29 -4.38 -4.11
N TRP A 211 14.62 -5.44 -4.52
CA TRP A 211 13.56 -6.07 -3.72
C TRP A 211 14.06 -6.64 -2.39
N ARG A 212 15.32 -7.11 -2.33
CA ARG A 212 15.91 -7.66 -1.10
C ARG A 212 16.17 -6.55 -0.09
N ALA A 213 16.71 -5.42 -0.54
CA ALA A 213 16.87 -4.23 0.30
C ALA A 213 15.51 -3.69 0.76
N THR A 214 14.52 -3.68 -0.12
CA THR A 214 13.13 -3.32 0.22
C THR A 214 12.57 -4.22 1.32
N ALA A 215 12.74 -5.54 1.20
CA ALA A 215 12.31 -6.51 2.22
C ALA A 215 13.07 -6.33 3.55
N MET A 216 14.38 -5.98 3.50
CA MET A 216 15.14 -5.61 4.69
C MET A 216 14.58 -4.35 5.37
N ALA A 217 14.23 -3.33 4.59
CA ALA A 217 13.65 -2.09 5.11
C ALA A 217 12.27 -2.34 5.74
N TYR A 218 11.44 -3.16 5.09
CA TYR A 218 10.14 -3.57 5.62
C TYR A 218 10.27 -4.28 6.99
N ASN A 219 11.21 -5.23 7.10
CA ASN A 219 11.44 -5.99 8.34
C ASN A 219 12.14 -5.20 9.44
N ALA A 220 13.21 -4.48 9.12
CA ALA A 220 14.08 -3.82 10.11
C ALA A 220 13.73 -2.34 10.36
N GLY A 221 12.95 -1.74 9.47
CA GLY A 221 12.69 -0.32 9.41
C GLY A 221 13.68 0.43 8.48
N GLU A 222 13.14 1.27 7.63
CA GLU A 222 13.87 2.04 6.61
C GLU A 222 15.04 2.85 7.17
N GLY A 223 14.86 3.49 8.34
CA GLY A 223 15.92 4.28 8.98
C GLY A 223 17.15 3.45 9.38
N ARG A 224 16.97 2.17 9.76
CA ARG A 224 18.09 1.26 10.03
C ARG A 224 18.83 0.89 8.75
N LEU A 225 18.07 0.64 7.68
CA LEU A 225 18.65 0.30 6.39
C LEU A 225 19.42 1.48 5.80
N ARG A 226 18.88 2.71 5.84
CA ARG A 226 19.59 3.94 5.41
C ARG A 226 20.93 4.10 6.14
N ARG A 227 20.94 3.90 7.45
CA ARG A 227 22.20 3.95 8.23
C ARG A 227 23.18 2.83 7.87
N ALA A 228 22.69 1.65 7.52
CA ALA A 228 23.54 0.56 7.04
C ALA A 228 24.19 0.91 5.70
N PHE A 229 23.41 1.39 4.74
CA PHE A 229 23.93 1.87 3.45
C PHE A 229 24.94 3.03 3.61
N ALA A 230 24.64 4.01 4.47
CA ALA A 230 25.53 5.15 4.70
C ALA A 230 26.90 4.73 5.24
N ARG A 231 26.96 3.70 6.10
CA ARG A 231 28.24 3.12 6.57
C ARG A 231 29.05 2.49 5.45
N ASP A 232 28.38 1.95 4.44
CA ASP A 232 29.01 1.35 3.26
C ASP A 232 29.27 2.37 2.13
N GLY A 233 29.07 3.68 2.39
CA GLY A 233 29.24 4.73 1.40
C GLY A 233 28.23 4.70 0.26
N ALA A 234 27.03 4.15 0.48
CA ALA A 234 25.97 4.00 -0.51
C ALA A 234 24.63 4.53 0.02
N SER A 235 23.64 4.66 -0.85
CA SER A 235 22.26 5.01 -0.48
C SER A 235 21.25 3.97 -0.97
N ARG A 236 21.63 3.16 -1.96
CA ARG A 236 20.80 2.14 -2.59
C ARG A 236 21.65 1.02 -3.20
N VAL A 237 21.02 -0.08 -3.56
CA VAL A 237 21.65 -1.11 -4.37
C VAL A 237 21.77 -0.60 -5.81
N SER A 238 22.95 -0.73 -6.40
CA SER A 238 23.22 -0.38 -7.80
C SER A 238 24.08 -1.49 -8.43
N GLY A 239 23.64 -2.00 -9.57
CA GLY A 239 24.32 -3.12 -10.26
C GLY A 239 24.40 -4.38 -9.40
N GLU A 240 25.51 -5.08 -9.47
CA GLU A 240 25.76 -6.33 -8.70
C GLU A 240 26.12 -6.09 -7.22
N ARG A 241 25.92 -4.89 -6.68
CA ARG A 241 26.32 -4.58 -5.31
C ARG A 241 25.67 -5.49 -4.29
N ARG A 242 26.47 -5.84 -3.28
CA ARG A 242 26.02 -6.61 -2.12
C ARG A 242 25.05 -5.77 -1.27
N LEU A 243 24.16 -6.47 -0.58
CA LEU A 243 23.31 -5.85 0.44
C LEU A 243 24.18 -5.28 1.57
N PRO A 244 23.78 -4.17 2.22
CA PRO A 244 24.58 -3.51 3.24
C PRO A 244 24.82 -4.42 4.44
N ALA A 245 25.98 -4.28 5.08
CA ALA A 245 26.36 -5.01 6.29
C ALA A 245 25.79 -4.35 7.56
N GLY A 246 25.87 -5.04 8.71
CA GLY A 246 25.57 -4.48 10.02
C GLY A 246 24.10 -4.39 10.39
N LEU A 247 23.23 -5.14 9.73
CA LEU A 247 21.86 -5.41 10.17
C LEU A 247 21.80 -6.66 11.05
N SER A 248 20.65 -6.90 11.68
CA SER A 248 20.46 -8.10 12.50
C SER A 248 20.44 -9.38 11.65
N SER A 249 20.87 -10.50 12.23
CA SER A 249 20.74 -11.82 11.59
C SER A 249 19.28 -12.15 11.22
N VAL A 250 18.30 -11.64 11.98
CA VAL A 250 16.88 -11.79 11.70
C VAL A 250 16.51 -11.14 10.36
N THR A 251 17.08 -9.97 10.07
CA THR A 251 16.80 -9.25 8.82
C THR A 251 17.38 -9.97 7.60
N TYR A 252 18.59 -10.52 7.71
CA TYR A 252 19.16 -11.34 6.64
C TYR A 252 18.40 -12.66 6.46
N ALA A 253 17.99 -13.29 7.58
CA ALA A 253 17.17 -14.50 7.53
C ALA A 253 15.80 -14.23 6.88
N TYR A 254 15.25 -13.00 7.02
CA TYR A 254 14.01 -12.60 6.37
C TYR A 254 14.11 -12.67 4.85
N VAL A 255 15.15 -12.07 4.28
CA VAL A 255 15.42 -12.14 2.83
C VAL A 255 15.66 -13.59 2.39
N ALA A 256 16.42 -14.37 3.17
CA ALA A 256 16.68 -15.78 2.87
C ALA A 256 15.39 -16.62 2.86
N LYS A 257 14.40 -16.30 3.70
CA LYS A 257 13.06 -16.93 3.67
C LYS A 257 12.34 -16.64 2.37
N LEU A 258 12.31 -15.38 1.93
CA LEU A 258 11.63 -14.97 0.69
C LEU A 258 12.31 -15.65 -0.53
N HIS A 259 13.64 -15.64 -0.61
CA HIS A 259 14.36 -16.39 -1.63
C HIS A 259 14.05 -17.89 -1.63
N ALA A 260 13.99 -18.49 -0.43
CA ALA A 260 13.65 -19.90 -0.32
C ALA A 260 12.24 -20.19 -0.83
N LEU A 261 11.26 -19.36 -0.46
CA LEU A 261 9.88 -19.50 -0.91
C LEU A 261 9.75 -19.29 -2.44
N ALA A 262 10.40 -18.27 -2.99
CA ALA A 262 10.42 -18.05 -4.43
C ALA A 262 10.98 -19.25 -5.19
N CYS A 263 12.11 -19.81 -4.73
CA CYS A 263 12.70 -21.00 -5.33
C CYS A 263 11.80 -22.24 -5.21
N LEU A 264 11.14 -22.45 -4.07
CA LEU A 264 10.22 -23.58 -3.86
C LEU A 264 8.97 -23.49 -4.76
N ILE A 265 8.51 -22.26 -5.07
CA ILE A 265 7.38 -22.04 -5.97
C ILE A 265 7.82 -22.16 -7.43
N ALA A 266 8.99 -21.66 -7.79
CA ALA A 266 9.51 -21.77 -9.17
C ALA A 266 9.94 -23.19 -9.56
N GLU A 267 10.50 -23.96 -8.62
CA GLU A 267 11.02 -25.30 -8.88
C GLU A 267 10.47 -26.35 -7.86
N PRO A 268 9.13 -26.50 -7.71
CA PRO A 268 8.55 -27.27 -6.62
C PRO A 268 8.96 -28.74 -6.63
N THR A 269 8.93 -29.39 -7.79
CA THR A 269 9.26 -30.82 -7.95
C THR A 269 10.70 -31.14 -7.56
N ARG A 270 11.63 -30.20 -7.81
CA ARG A 270 13.04 -30.34 -7.39
C ARG A 270 13.21 -30.41 -5.87
N HIS A 271 12.21 -29.94 -5.15
CA HIS A 271 12.19 -29.89 -3.68
C HIS A 271 11.18 -30.86 -3.06
N GLY A 272 10.60 -31.77 -3.85
CA GLY A 272 9.62 -32.75 -3.39
C GLY A 272 8.28 -32.13 -2.98
N LEU A 273 7.91 -31.03 -3.60
CA LEU A 273 6.64 -30.34 -3.36
C LEU A 273 5.69 -30.50 -4.56
N THR A 274 4.40 -30.57 -4.25
CA THR A 274 3.31 -30.48 -5.23
C THR A 274 2.48 -29.27 -4.88
N LEU A 275 2.60 -28.20 -5.68
CA LEU A 275 1.82 -26.99 -5.43
C LEU A 275 0.31 -27.26 -5.68
N PRO A 276 -0.60 -26.69 -4.86
CA PRO A 276 -2.02 -26.87 -5.05
C PRO A 276 -2.48 -26.30 -6.40
N VAL A 277 -3.24 -27.08 -7.16
CA VAL A 277 -3.83 -26.70 -8.45
C VAL A 277 -5.35 -26.52 -8.37
N ASP A 278 -5.88 -26.55 -7.16
CA ASP A 278 -7.32 -26.51 -6.90
C ASP A 278 -7.95 -25.23 -7.47
N ALA A 279 -9.13 -25.36 -8.08
CA ALA A 279 -9.95 -24.22 -8.45
C ALA A 279 -10.54 -23.56 -7.20
N PHE A 280 -10.68 -22.24 -7.22
CA PHE A 280 -11.29 -21.48 -6.13
C PHE A 280 -12.07 -20.27 -6.68
N THR A 281 -12.97 -19.75 -5.85
CA THR A 281 -13.66 -18.50 -6.17
C THR A 281 -12.75 -17.31 -5.87
N PRO A 282 -12.40 -16.48 -6.88
CA PRO A 282 -11.60 -15.27 -6.67
C PRO A 282 -12.28 -14.30 -5.69
N LEU A 283 -11.48 -13.45 -5.06
CA LEU A 283 -11.98 -12.42 -4.15
C LEU A 283 -11.97 -11.05 -4.82
N GLU A 284 -13.01 -10.26 -4.55
CA GLU A 284 -13.09 -8.87 -5.02
C GLU A 284 -13.43 -7.91 -3.89
N VAL A 285 -13.11 -6.64 -4.10
CA VAL A 285 -13.46 -5.58 -3.15
C VAL A 285 -14.83 -5.02 -3.49
N ARG A 286 -15.75 -5.04 -2.53
CA ARG A 286 -17.06 -4.39 -2.62
C ARG A 286 -17.27 -3.41 -1.48
N ARG A 287 -18.02 -2.35 -1.77
CA ARG A 287 -18.49 -1.43 -0.73
C ARG A 287 -19.71 -2.04 -0.04
N ALA A 288 -19.69 -2.12 1.28
CA ALA A 288 -20.87 -2.53 2.04
C ALA A 288 -22.03 -1.54 1.80
N PRO A 289 -23.28 -2.03 1.70
CA PRO A 289 -24.45 -1.19 1.51
C PRO A 289 -24.56 -0.09 2.57
N ASP A 290 -25.05 1.09 2.19
CA ASP A 290 -25.27 2.17 3.14
C ASP A 290 -26.29 1.73 4.20
N GLY A 291 -26.09 2.14 5.44
CA GLY A 291 -26.89 1.68 6.57
C GLY A 291 -26.52 0.29 7.12
N ALA A 292 -25.76 -0.54 6.40
CA ALA A 292 -25.34 -1.82 6.94
C ALA A 292 -24.42 -1.65 8.15
N THR A 293 -24.76 -2.32 9.25
CA THR A 293 -24.03 -2.24 10.52
C THR A 293 -23.41 -3.60 10.92
N ARG A 294 -23.81 -4.69 10.29
CA ARG A 294 -23.41 -6.06 10.64
C ARG A 294 -23.01 -6.86 9.40
N LEU A 295 -21.92 -7.63 9.52
CA LEU A 295 -21.43 -8.49 8.43
C LEU A 295 -22.42 -9.58 8.04
N ASP A 296 -23.13 -10.18 9.01
CA ASP A 296 -24.09 -11.25 8.75
C ASP A 296 -25.32 -10.75 7.94
N ALA A 297 -25.73 -9.51 8.16
CA ALA A 297 -26.78 -8.90 7.35
C ALA A 297 -26.33 -8.66 5.90
N VAL A 298 -25.08 -8.17 5.73
CA VAL A 298 -24.48 -7.98 4.39
C VAL A 298 -24.31 -9.33 3.69
N ALA A 299 -23.86 -10.36 4.40
CA ALA A 299 -23.67 -11.69 3.84
C ALA A 299 -24.99 -12.26 3.30
N ARG A 300 -26.07 -12.17 4.08
CA ARG A 300 -27.41 -12.58 3.63
C ARG A 300 -27.87 -11.79 2.40
N ALA A 301 -27.68 -10.47 2.41
CA ALA A 301 -28.06 -9.62 1.29
C ALA A 301 -27.26 -9.92 0.01
N TRP A 302 -26.05 -10.45 0.14
CA TRP A 302 -25.19 -10.82 -0.98
C TRP A 302 -25.22 -12.32 -1.31
N GLY A 303 -26.10 -13.11 -0.69
CA GLY A 303 -26.20 -14.54 -0.94
C GLY A 303 -24.93 -15.34 -0.60
N THR A 304 -24.12 -14.81 0.34
CA THR A 304 -22.88 -15.50 0.78
C THR A 304 -23.02 -15.95 2.25
N ALA A 305 -22.31 -17.01 2.61
CA ALA A 305 -22.31 -17.48 3.99
C ALA A 305 -21.67 -16.44 4.93
N PRO A 306 -22.29 -16.13 6.08
CA PRO A 306 -21.75 -15.17 7.05
C PRO A 306 -20.31 -15.48 7.49
N GLU A 307 -19.99 -16.77 7.65
CA GLU A 307 -18.67 -17.26 8.05
C GLU A 307 -17.63 -16.98 6.96
N THR A 308 -18.00 -17.14 5.69
CA THR A 308 -17.14 -16.82 4.54
C THR A 308 -16.82 -15.32 4.51
N LEU A 309 -17.84 -14.48 4.68
CA LEU A 309 -17.62 -13.04 4.71
C LEU A 309 -16.77 -12.61 5.92
N ALA A 310 -17.02 -13.18 7.09
CA ALA A 310 -16.28 -12.91 8.33
C ALA A 310 -14.82 -13.38 8.24
N ARG A 311 -14.54 -14.50 7.57
CA ARG A 311 -13.20 -15.03 7.35
C ARG A 311 -12.29 -14.01 6.63
N TRP A 312 -12.83 -13.37 5.59
CA TRP A 312 -12.07 -12.42 4.78
C TRP A 312 -12.11 -10.98 5.33
N ASN A 313 -12.93 -10.71 6.36
CA ASN A 313 -13.13 -9.36 6.88
C ASN A 313 -13.04 -9.27 8.42
N PRO A 314 -11.97 -9.77 9.04
CA PRO A 314 -11.86 -9.79 10.50
C PRO A 314 -11.83 -8.40 11.16
N ALA A 315 -11.52 -7.34 10.41
CA ALA A 315 -11.57 -5.96 10.88
C ALA A 315 -12.98 -5.49 11.27
N TYR A 316 -14.02 -6.15 10.71
CA TYR A 316 -15.43 -5.76 10.90
C TYR A 316 -16.20 -6.67 11.85
N ARG A 317 -15.53 -7.53 12.62
CA ARG A 317 -16.19 -8.40 13.62
C ARG A 317 -17.02 -7.63 14.65
N SER A 318 -16.62 -6.40 14.97
CA SER A 318 -17.34 -5.51 15.91
C SER A 318 -18.44 -4.71 15.22
N GLY A 319 -18.61 -4.83 13.91
CA GLY A 319 -19.59 -4.11 13.11
C GLY A 319 -18.98 -3.29 11.97
N ILE A 320 -19.84 -2.88 11.03
CA ILE A 320 -19.52 -2.06 9.87
C ILE A 320 -19.87 -0.60 10.17
N GLY A 321 -19.08 0.34 9.66
CA GLY A 321 -19.37 1.77 9.78
C GLY A 321 -19.12 2.39 11.15
N ARG A 322 -18.54 1.65 12.09
CA ARG A 322 -18.10 2.22 13.38
C ARG A 322 -16.87 3.10 13.18
N SER A 323 -16.82 4.20 13.89
CA SER A 323 -15.62 5.08 13.97
C SER A 323 -15.12 5.60 12.63
N GLY A 324 -16.00 5.81 11.62
CA GLY A 324 -15.58 6.25 10.29
C GLY A 324 -14.75 5.24 9.50
N ALA A 325 -14.84 3.94 9.85
CA ALA A 325 -14.15 2.86 9.17
C ALA A 325 -14.52 2.82 7.67
N PRO A 326 -13.57 2.50 6.78
CA PRO A 326 -13.88 2.24 5.39
C PRO A 326 -14.92 1.12 5.27
N ARG A 327 -15.84 1.22 4.31
CA ARG A 327 -16.89 0.21 4.11
C ARG A 327 -16.49 -0.79 3.01
N ARG A 328 -15.19 -1.07 2.88
CA ARG A 328 -14.61 -1.93 1.83
C ARG A 328 -14.47 -3.35 2.36
N LEU A 329 -15.23 -4.27 1.80
CA LEU A 329 -15.22 -5.68 2.16
C LEU A 329 -14.59 -6.51 1.05
N LEU A 330 -13.84 -7.54 1.44
CA LEU A 330 -13.32 -8.55 0.53
C LEU A 330 -14.33 -9.69 0.46
N VAL A 331 -14.82 -10.01 -0.75
CA VAL A 331 -15.93 -10.97 -0.95
C VAL A 331 -15.61 -11.92 -2.11
N PRO A 332 -16.15 -13.15 -2.11
CA PRO A 332 -16.07 -14.01 -3.29
C PRO A 332 -16.79 -13.37 -4.49
N VAL A 333 -16.19 -13.48 -5.68
CA VAL A 333 -16.81 -13.04 -6.93
C VAL A 333 -18.12 -13.82 -7.17
N GLY A 334 -19.14 -13.13 -7.69
CA GLY A 334 -20.43 -13.77 -7.95
C GLY A 334 -21.35 -13.85 -6.74
N SER A 335 -20.93 -13.34 -5.56
CA SER A 335 -21.85 -13.12 -4.45
C SER A 335 -22.99 -12.23 -4.94
N ALA A 336 -24.22 -12.75 -4.98
CA ALA A 336 -25.36 -12.05 -5.56
C ALA A 336 -25.62 -10.75 -4.79
N VAL A 337 -25.81 -9.64 -5.52
CA VAL A 337 -26.52 -8.49 -4.97
C VAL A 337 -28.00 -8.87 -5.03
N ALA A 338 -28.57 -9.39 -3.95
CA ALA A 338 -30.01 -9.35 -3.81
C ALA A 338 -30.37 -7.85 -3.76
N MET A 339 -30.72 -7.28 -4.90
CA MET A 339 -31.50 -6.07 -4.93
C MET A 339 -32.85 -6.44 -4.32
N ALA A 340 -33.00 -6.17 -3.02
CA ALA A 340 -34.34 -6.02 -2.48
C ALA A 340 -35.03 -4.97 -3.36
N PRO A 341 -36.20 -5.24 -3.92
CA PRO A 341 -36.94 -4.20 -4.61
C PRO A 341 -37.14 -3.08 -3.59
N ILE A 342 -36.53 -1.95 -3.84
CA ILE A 342 -36.90 -0.72 -3.18
C ILE A 342 -38.33 -0.52 -3.61
N ALA A 343 -39.26 -0.68 -2.69
CA ALA A 343 -40.64 -0.34 -2.91
C ALA A 343 -40.65 1.10 -3.41
N SER A 344 -40.93 1.28 -4.69
CA SER A 344 -41.06 2.56 -5.33
C SER A 344 -42.29 3.24 -4.70
N SER A 345 -42.05 4.05 -3.70
CA SER A 345 -43.02 5.07 -3.33
C SER A 345 -42.96 6.13 -4.43
N SER A 346 -43.78 5.93 -5.45
CA SER A 346 -44.05 6.91 -6.47
C SER A 346 -44.94 8.01 -5.89
N ALA A 347 -44.29 9.09 -5.49
CA ALA A 347 -45.00 10.39 -5.42
C ALA A 347 -44.32 11.28 -6.47
N PRO A 348 -45.10 11.92 -7.35
CA PRO A 348 -44.54 12.79 -8.38
C PRO A 348 -44.18 14.13 -7.77
N PHE A 349 -42.91 14.47 -7.74
CA PHE A 349 -42.48 15.85 -7.57
C PHE A 349 -42.11 16.41 -8.93
N ALA A 350 -42.99 17.26 -9.44
CA ALA A 350 -42.69 18.21 -10.49
C ALA A 350 -41.89 19.38 -9.87
N GLY A 351 -40.78 19.72 -10.49
CA GLY A 351 -40.00 20.89 -10.12
C GLY A 351 -38.64 20.85 -10.84
N ASN A 352 -38.60 21.41 -12.04
CA ASN A 352 -37.36 21.84 -12.67
C ASN A 352 -36.78 22.98 -11.83
N GLU A 353 -35.70 22.70 -11.11
CA GLU A 353 -34.74 23.74 -10.70
C GLU A 353 -33.35 23.23 -11.11
N GLU A 354 -32.74 24.02 -11.98
CA GLU A 354 -31.37 23.93 -12.44
C GLU A 354 -30.46 24.04 -11.20
N ALA A 355 -29.81 22.94 -10.83
CA ALA A 355 -28.88 22.91 -9.71
C ALA A 355 -27.70 23.84 -10.02
N PRO A 356 -27.29 24.72 -9.11
CA PRO A 356 -26.10 25.54 -9.28
C PRO A 356 -24.86 24.61 -9.32
N ALA A 357 -23.93 24.93 -10.20
CA ALA A 357 -22.66 24.23 -10.33
C ALA A 357 -22.00 24.13 -8.95
N GLU A 358 -21.78 22.90 -8.46
CA GLU A 358 -21.14 22.68 -7.18
C GLU A 358 -19.72 23.29 -7.19
N ALA A 359 -19.45 24.10 -6.16
CA ALA A 359 -18.12 24.67 -5.96
C ALA A 359 -17.10 23.53 -5.79
N PRO A 360 -15.88 23.65 -6.37
CA PRO A 360 -14.88 22.61 -6.29
C PRO A 360 -14.60 22.23 -4.83
N LEU A 361 -14.63 20.93 -4.55
CA LEU A 361 -14.39 20.41 -3.20
C LEU A 361 -12.96 20.77 -2.75
N GLU A 362 -12.83 21.45 -1.62
CA GLU A 362 -11.54 21.91 -1.08
C GLU A 362 -11.23 21.25 0.26
N HIS A 363 -9.95 21.05 0.54
CA HIS A 363 -9.45 20.51 1.80
C HIS A 363 -8.29 21.36 2.35
N THR A 364 -8.45 21.89 3.56
CA THR A 364 -7.35 22.56 4.27
C THR A 364 -6.53 21.57 5.07
N VAL A 365 -5.24 21.51 4.79
CA VAL A 365 -4.28 20.57 5.41
C VAL A 365 -4.16 20.86 6.90
N ARG A 366 -4.38 19.84 7.72
CA ARG A 366 -4.26 19.89 9.18
C ARG A 366 -2.95 19.24 9.65
N SER A 367 -2.57 19.50 10.90
CA SER A 367 -1.40 18.88 11.52
C SER A 367 -1.48 17.35 11.46
N GLY A 368 -0.41 16.72 10.99
CA GLY A 368 -0.30 15.26 10.84
C GLY A 368 -1.00 14.66 9.62
N GLU A 369 -1.57 15.48 8.72
CA GLU A 369 -2.08 14.99 7.44
C GLU A 369 -0.98 14.90 6.38
N THR A 370 -1.12 13.95 5.47
CA THR A 370 -0.24 13.74 4.32
C THR A 370 -1.06 13.76 3.04
N LEU A 371 -0.44 14.06 1.89
CA LEU A 371 -1.09 13.97 0.58
C LEU A 371 -1.81 12.63 0.38
N TRP A 372 -1.21 11.55 0.87
CA TRP A 372 -1.79 10.22 0.79
C TRP A 372 -3.10 10.11 1.60
N ARG A 373 -3.13 10.63 2.85
CA ARG A 373 -4.34 10.63 3.69
C ARG A 373 -5.48 11.42 3.06
N ILE A 374 -5.13 12.59 2.51
CA ILE A 374 -6.09 13.48 1.87
C ILE A 374 -6.62 12.86 0.58
N ALA A 375 -5.73 12.36 -0.30
CA ALA A 375 -6.12 11.68 -1.52
C ALA A 375 -7.07 10.50 -1.24
N ARG A 376 -6.75 9.69 -0.25
CA ARG A 376 -7.59 8.56 0.14
C ARG A 376 -8.94 8.98 0.75
N ARG A 377 -9.00 10.07 1.52
CA ARG A 377 -10.24 10.62 2.07
C ARG A 377 -11.25 10.95 0.97
N TYR A 378 -10.75 11.46 -0.13
CA TYR A 378 -11.56 11.94 -1.25
C TYR A 378 -11.61 10.98 -2.44
N GLY A 379 -11.15 9.72 -2.26
CA GLY A 379 -11.25 8.68 -3.29
C GLY A 379 -10.33 8.87 -4.50
N THR A 380 -9.35 9.77 -4.41
CA THR A 380 -8.38 10.06 -5.47
C THR A 380 -7.00 9.45 -5.17
N THR A 381 -6.04 9.59 -6.06
CA THR A 381 -4.66 9.15 -5.87
C THR A 381 -3.74 10.30 -5.47
N VAL A 382 -2.63 10.00 -4.78
CA VAL A 382 -1.60 11.00 -4.45
C VAL A 382 -1.10 11.71 -5.71
N ARG A 383 -0.92 10.96 -6.79
CA ARG A 383 -0.46 11.50 -8.08
C ARG A 383 -1.48 12.47 -8.66
N ALA A 384 -2.76 12.11 -8.70
CA ALA A 384 -3.81 12.96 -9.21
C ALA A 384 -3.97 14.22 -8.36
N LEU A 385 -4.03 14.06 -7.02
CA LEU A 385 -4.14 15.18 -6.09
C LEU A 385 -2.94 16.13 -6.17
N ALA A 386 -1.73 15.60 -6.26
CA ALA A 386 -0.50 16.38 -6.38
C ALA A 386 -0.45 17.14 -7.71
N ALA A 387 -0.73 16.48 -8.83
CA ALA A 387 -0.75 17.07 -10.15
C ALA A 387 -1.81 18.18 -10.26
N PHE A 388 -3.03 17.93 -9.75
CA PHE A 388 -4.12 18.88 -9.78
C PHE A 388 -3.86 20.16 -8.98
N ASN A 389 -2.99 20.06 -7.95
CA ASN A 389 -2.61 21.18 -7.09
C ASN A 389 -1.19 21.73 -7.36
N GLY A 390 -0.50 21.27 -8.38
CA GLY A 390 0.86 21.69 -8.70
C GLY A 390 1.86 21.45 -7.56
N ILE A 391 1.74 20.30 -6.86
CA ILE A 391 2.55 19.96 -5.69
C ILE A 391 3.51 18.84 -6.03
N ASP A 392 4.76 19.00 -5.59
CA ASP A 392 5.70 17.88 -5.57
C ASP A 392 5.33 16.93 -4.43
N ALA A 393 4.91 15.71 -4.78
CA ALA A 393 4.50 14.68 -3.82
C ALA A 393 5.63 14.22 -2.88
N ALA A 394 6.89 14.48 -3.23
CA ALA A 394 8.05 14.16 -2.41
C ALA A 394 8.33 15.19 -1.31
N ARG A 395 7.71 16.37 -1.38
CA ARG A 395 7.92 17.43 -0.38
C ARG A 395 6.91 17.36 0.75
N PRO A 396 7.31 17.75 1.98
CA PRO A 396 6.39 17.85 3.11
C PRO A 396 5.23 18.81 2.81
N LEU A 397 4.03 18.39 3.14
CA LEU A 397 2.82 19.19 2.96
C LEU A 397 2.74 20.25 4.06
N ARG A 398 2.54 21.51 3.70
CA ARG A 398 2.41 22.60 4.68
C ARG A 398 1.04 22.60 5.33
N ILE A 399 1.01 22.67 6.66
CA ILE A 399 -0.21 22.84 7.45
C ILE A 399 -0.87 24.19 7.05
N GLY A 400 -2.20 24.20 6.92
CA GLY A 400 -2.97 25.36 6.51
C GLY A 400 -3.07 25.56 4.99
N ARG A 401 -2.36 24.79 4.17
CA ARG A 401 -2.52 24.84 2.73
C ARG A 401 -3.88 24.27 2.32
N THR A 402 -4.60 24.99 1.48
CA THR A 402 -5.82 24.49 0.85
C THR A 402 -5.47 23.71 -0.42
N LEU A 403 -6.04 22.52 -0.55
CA LEU A 403 -5.94 21.65 -1.71
C LEU A 403 -7.30 21.54 -2.38
N ARG A 404 -7.33 21.71 -3.69
CA ARG A 404 -8.50 21.41 -4.52
C ARG A 404 -8.52 19.91 -4.78
N ILE A 405 -9.69 19.31 -4.62
CA ILE A 405 -9.88 17.87 -4.79
C ILE A 405 -10.32 17.60 -6.22
N PRO A 406 -9.60 16.78 -6.99
CA PRO A 406 -10.06 16.35 -8.31
C PRO A 406 -11.26 15.42 -8.15
N ASP A 407 -12.23 15.54 -9.05
CA ASP A 407 -13.41 14.66 -9.17
C ASP A 407 -13.04 13.22 -9.49
#